data_eeb47a9a071de0d742df2087b11e6bf2
#
_entry.id   eeb47a9a071de0d742df2087b11e6bf2
#
_cell.length_a   1.000
_cell.length_b   1.000
_cell.length_c   1.000
_cell.angle_alpha   90.00
_cell.angle_beta   90.00
_cell.angle_gamma   90.00
#
_symmetry.space_group_name_H-M   'P 1'
#
loop_
_entity.id
_entity.type
_entity.pdbx_description
1 polymer ?
#
loop_
_entity_poly.entity_id
_entity_poly.type
_entity_poly.pdbx_seq_one_letter_code
_entity_poly.pdbx_strand_id
1 'polypeptide(L)'
;MNESVLRRYSRPHRVARLLLFLCCLAALAAQHDSVPTPLLKQGQPVDWWFVFKFNTHSMPGCTASAQRACAFGGTIVEEKSFSQAFAYASSSDPKLQQGGGCVGETTDDPLGATFDEVYNGQLFYAVWNDQFDGNPIASKGGSAGHSKGLLAWDSDGNGFVLQVSTPSWPGSGSSKHPRNQDGNTLGCTTDNNILVSQHFFALKLNKDDVVAVLNGLVNASVVTDPTQLPLVNNGGPEDIQALVKSLGKHSRNKTATVVKLSSGVELISKPSGLHVPPWQMVSALLDGEPLRAATWWETPEIPSTTAATKIGCWDPSLGKPGAVAVATTGTWDGNTIGLQGGAIPNGNHAKIGVSTGTHTYAIFGDMNQQGAITGPKCDSSQNGRGGLFYVVDNEQLFNGVRDLIQGAAAPAQ
;
A
#
# COMPACT_ATOMS: atom_id res chain seq x y z
N MET A 1 23.11 52.23 75.46
CA MET A 1 21.78 51.71 75.16
C MET A 1 21.80 51.29 73.69
N ASN A 2 21.93 49.99 73.47
CA ASN A 2 22.05 49.39 72.10
C ASN A 2 20.88 48.44 71.88
N GLU A 3 20.05 48.73 70.95
CA GLU A 3 19.05 47.76 70.44
C GLU A 3 19.52 47.14 69.13
N SER A 4 19.74 45.86 69.18
CA SER A 4 20.08 45.02 68.01
C SER A 4 18.84 44.50 67.33
N VAL A 5 18.62 44.86 66.10
CA VAL A 5 17.52 44.34 65.25
C VAL A 5 17.99 43.07 64.56
N LEU A 6 17.38 41.93 64.90
CA LEU A 6 17.51 40.64 64.22
C LEU A 6 16.66 40.63 62.95
N ARG A 7 17.33 40.65 61.77
CA ARG A 7 16.69 40.35 60.44
C ARG A 7 16.67 38.85 60.22
N ARG A 8 15.43 38.26 60.13
CA ARG A 8 15.22 36.91 59.64
C ARG A 8 15.28 36.92 58.11
N TYR A 9 16.23 36.18 57.53
CA TYR A 9 16.23 35.85 56.12
C TYR A 9 15.40 34.59 55.87
N SER A 10 14.26 34.75 55.23
CA SER A 10 13.49 33.63 54.68
C SER A 10 14.09 33.18 53.37
N ARG A 11 14.40 31.90 53.20
CA ARG A 11 14.94 31.29 51.97
C ARG A 11 13.82 30.82 51.05
N PRO A 12 13.52 31.47 49.91
CA PRO A 12 12.48 30.99 48.96
C PRO A 12 13.02 30.03 47.89
N HIS A 13 14.28 29.57 47.95
CA HIS A 13 14.89 28.86 46.82
C HIS A 13 14.71 27.34 46.77
N ARG A 14 14.14 26.71 47.81
CA ARG A 14 13.96 25.24 47.79
C ARG A 14 12.63 24.79 47.18
N VAL A 15 11.58 25.61 47.27
CA VAL A 15 10.25 25.26 46.74
C VAL A 15 10.20 25.40 45.21
N ALA A 16 10.88 26.42 44.64
CA ALA A 16 10.92 26.62 43.18
C ALA A 16 11.67 25.50 42.45
N ARG A 17 12.72 24.91 43.05
CA ARG A 17 13.45 23.78 42.43
C ARG A 17 12.66 22.48 42.46
N LEU A 18 11.82 22.24 43.45
CA LEU A 18 10.96 21.05 43.55
C LEU A 18 9.81 21.10 42.53
N LEU A 19 9.23 22.29 42.32
CA LEU A 19 8.17 22.48 41.30
C LEU A 19 8.69 22.34 39.87
N LEU A 20 9.91 22.84 39.56
CA LEU A 20 10.51 22.64 38.24
C LEU A 20 10.84 21.15 37.98
N PHE A 21 11.28 20.40 39.00
CA PHE A 21 11.57 18.98 38.85
C PHE A 21 10.29 18.15 38.69
N LEU A 22 9.20 18.49 39.33
CA LEU A 22 7.89 17.85 39.14
C LEU A 22 7.28 18.17 37.75
N CYS A 23 7.44 19.39 37.24
CA CYS A 23 6.99 19.74 35.90
C CYS A 23 7.83 19.03 34.79
N CYS A 24 9.14 18.83 34.99
CA CYS A 24 9.96 18.04 34.05
C CYS A 24 9.65 16.55 34.12
N LEU A 25 9.31 15.98 35.27
CA LEU A 25 8.87 14.60 35.42
C LEU A 25 7.46 14.36 34.83
N ALA A 26 6.56 15.34 34.92
CA ALA A 26 5.24 15.26 34.29
C ALA A 26 5.32 15.40 32.74
N ALA A 27 6.29 16.14 32.23
CA ALA A 27 6.53 16.23 30.78
C ALA A 27 7.20 14.96 30.20
N LEU A 28 7.91 14.18 31.02
CA LEU A 28 8.49 12.89 30.63
C LEU A 28 7.49 11.72 30.74
N ALA A 29 6.36 11.90 31.43
CA ALA A 29 5.34 10.86 31.61
C ALA A 29 4.20 10.90 30.60
N ALA A 30 4.23 11.76 29.59
CA ALA A 30 3.18 11.92 28.59
C ALA A 30 3.64 11.66 27.14
N GLN A 31 4.69 10.86 26.96
CA GLN A 31 4.82 10.13 25.70
C GLN A 31 4.00 8.83 25.82
N HIS A 32 2.68 8.95 25.75
CA HIS A 32 1.88 7.88 25.21
C HIS A 32 2.33 7.77 23.76
N ASP A 33 3.15 6.76 23.46
CA ASP A 33 3.41 6.38 22.10
C ASP A 33 2.04 6.08 21.47
N SER A 34 1.58 7.00 20.63
CA SER A 34 0.32 6.80 19.91
C SER A 34 0.51 5.59 19.03
N VAL A 35 -0.44 4.64 19.07
CA VAL A 35 -0.43 3.46 18.20
C VAL A 35 -0.18 3.90 16.75
N PRO A 36 0.83 3.34 16.07
CA PRO A 36 1.14 3.70 14.69
C PRO A 36 -0.10 3.55 13.81
N THR A 37 -0.42 4.57 13.06
CA THR A 37 -1.73 4.67 12.37
C THR A 37 -1.55 5.44 11.08
N PRO A 38 -2.15 5.03 9.95
CA PRO A 38 -2.09 5.80 8.71
C PRO A 38 -2.49 7.25 8.91
N LEU A 39 -1.79 8.19 8.29
CA LEU A 39 -2.04 9.62 8.40
C LEU A 39 -2.59 10.18 7.07
N LEU A 40 -3.55 11.11 7.14
CA LEU A 40 -3.96 11.92 5.99
C LEU A 40 -3.01 13.06 5.71
N LYS A 41 -2.43 13.60 6.75
CA LYS A 41 -1.33 14.56 6.82
C LYS A 41 -0.72 14.49 8.20
N GLN A 42 0.39 15.15 8.42
CA GLN A 42 1.07 15.14 9.70
C GLN A 42 0.09 15.44 10.86
N GLY A 43 0.01 14.53 11.84
CA GLY A 43 -0.83 14.65 13.02
C GLY A 43 -2.34 14.40 12.79
N GLN A 44 -2.76 13.88 11.63
CA GLN A 44 -4.15 13.54 11.34
C GLN A 44 -4.32 12.03 11.09
N PRO A 45 -4.44 11.19 12.13
CA PRO A 45 -4.58 9.75 12.00
C PRO A 45 -5.97 9.34 11.48
N VAL A 46 -5.98 8.24 10.73
CA VAL A 46 -7.19 7.57 10.22
C VAL A 46 -7.02 6.06 10.27
N ASP A 47 -8.12 5.28 10.27
CA ASP A 47 -8.01 3.82 10.29
C ASP A 47 -7.59 3.26 8.93
N TRP A 48 -7.95 3.92 7.85
CA TRP A 48 -7.49 3.61 6.49
C TRP A 48 -7.59 4.83 5.59
N TRP A 49 -6.80 4.83 4.53
CA TRP A 49 -6.96 5.70 3.39
C TRP A 49 -6.64 4.97 2.08
N PHE A 50 -7.25 5.43 1.01
CA PHE A 50 -6.99 5.04 -0.38
C PHE A 50 -6.57 6.26 -1.18
N VAL A 51 -5.57 6.10 -2.04
CA VAL A 51 -5.09 7.12 -2.98
C VAL A 51 -5.02 6.52 -4.38
N PHE A 52 -5.55 7.25 -5.35
CA PHE A 52 -5.36 6.99 -6.77
C PHE A 52 -4.58 8.16 -7.39
N LYS A 53 -3.34 7.89 -7.80
CA LYS A 53 -2.52 8.83 -8.57
C LYS A 53 -2.88 8.71 -10.04
N PHE A 54 -3.16 9.84 -10.68
CA PHE A 54 -3.54 9.88 -12.09
C PHE A 54 -2.33 9.73 -13.03
N ASN A 55 -2.58 9.26 -14.24
CA ASN A 55 -1.61 9.27 -15.34
C ASN A 55 -1.41 10.69 -15.91
N THR A 56 -0.30 10.91 -16.61
CA THR A 56 0.07 12.22 -17.12
C THR A 56 -0.82 12.76 -18.23
N HIS A 57 -1.49 11.88 -18.98
CA HIS A 57 -2.40 12.29 -20.05
C HIS A 57 -3.71 12.84 -19.47
N SER A 58 -4.30 12.13 -18.51
CA SER A 58 -5.57 12.51 -17.91
C SER A 58 -5.47 13.72 -16.99
N MET A 59 -4.37 13.81 -16.23
CA MET A 59 -4.11 14.88 -15.28
C MET A 59 -2.64 15.31 -15.38
N PRO A 60 -2.28 16.14 -16.38
CA PRO A 60 -0.91 16.52 -16.63
C PRO A 60 -0.37 17.45 -15.54
N GLY A 61 0.63 16.98 -14.83
CA GLY A 61 1.31 17.75 -13.78
C GLY A 61 0.48 17.89 -12.51
N CYS A 62 1.11 18.37 -11.49
CA CYS A 62 0.48 18.86 -10.27
C CYS A 62 0.96 20.29 -10.01
N THR A 63 0.15 21.07 -9.29
CA THR A 63 0.41 22.49 -9.04
C THR A 63 1.41 22.74 -7.90
N ALA A 64 2.25 21.77 -7.55
CA ALA A 64 3.31 22.01 -6.60
C ALA A 64 4.33 23.02 -7.13
N SER A 65 5.00 23.70 -6.21
CA SER A 65 5.94 24.75 -6.51
C SER A 65 7.02 24.30 -7.53
N ALA A 66 7.53 25.22 -8.31
CA ALA A 66 8.56 24.99 -9.33
C ALA A 66 9.89 24.40 -8.79
N GLN A 67 10.03 24.26 -7.49
CA GLN A 67 11.16 23.63 -6.81
C GLN A 67 10.68 22.39 -6.06
N ARG A 68 10.57 21.29 -6.78
CA ARG A 68 10.26 19.99 -6.19
C ARG A 68 11.50 19.44 -5.51
N ALA A 69 11.38 19.15 -4.24
CA ALA A 69 12.41 18.46 -3.47
C ALA A 69 11.99 16.98 -3.27
N CYS A 70 12.95 16.08 -3.38
CA CYS A 70 12.77 14.71 -2.97
C CYS A 70 12.87 14.61 -1.45
N ALA A 71 11.77 14.87 -0.75
CA ALA A 71 11.73 14.99 0.71
C ALA A 71 12.26 13.75 1.44
N PHE A 72 12.08 12.57 0.84
CA PHE A 72 12.54 11.30 1.39
C PHE A 72 13.78 10.75 0.66
N GLY A 73 14.61 11.65 0.10
CA GLY A 73 15.86 11.30 -0.58
C GLY A 73 15.70 11.02 -2.07
N GLY A 74 16.83 10.98 -2.77
CA GLY A 74 16.92 10.79 -4.21
C GLY A 74 16.97 12.10 -5.00
N THR A 75 16.96 11.98 -6.32
CA THR A 75 17.02 13.08 -7.27
C THR A 75 15.84 13.02 -8.22
N ILE A 76 15.24 14.15 -8.56
CA ILE A 76 14.16 14.24 -9.55
C ILE A 76 14.64 13.67 -10.88
N VAL A 77 13.91 12.68 -11.38
CA VAL A 77 14.28 11.95 -12.63
C VAL A 77 13.71 12.66 -13.86
N GLU A 78 12.45 13.09 -13.81
CA GLU A 78 11.78 13.78 -14.90
C GLU A 78 10.78 14.82 -14.38
N GLU A 79 11.07 16.10 -14.57
CA GLU A 79 10.18 17.18 -14.12
C GLU A 79 9.00 17.46 -15.07
N LYS A 80 9.12 17.11 -16.35
CA LYS A 80 8.21 17.61 -17.40
C LYS A 80 7.16 16.62 -17.87
N SER A 81 7.28 15.37 -17.52
CA SER A 81 6.52 14.27 -18.15
C SER A 81 5.70 13.43 -17.20
N PHE A 82 5.54 13.82 -15.94
CA PHE A 82 4.79 13.03 -14.97
C PHE A 82 3.69 13.81 -14.27
N SER A 83 2.72 13.09 -13.75
CA SER A 83 1.68 13.60 -12.87
C SER A 83 1.78 12.97 -11.50
N GLN A 84 1.66 13.79 -10.47
CA GLN A 84 1.47 13.38 -9.09
C GLN A 84 0.10 13.86 -8.55
N ALA A 85 -0.77 14.37 -9.44
CA ALA A 85 -2.15 14.68 -9.11
C ALA A 85 -2.87 13.41 -8.68
N PHE A 86 -3.72 13.49 -7.66
CA PHE A 86 -4.35 12.32 -7.06
C PHE A 86 -5.76 12.61 -6.55
N ALA A 87 -6.55 11.55 -6.43
CA ALA A 87 -7.77 11.52 -5.64
C ALA A 87 -7.56 10.62 -4.43
N TYR A 88 -8.26 10.89 -3.33
CA TYR A 88 -8.16 10.09 -2.11
C TYR A 88 -9.49 9.96 -1.37
N ALA A 89 -9.60 8.94 -0.55
CA ALA A 89 -10.66 8.72 0.43
C ALA A 89 -10.05 8.17 1.72
N SER A 90 -10.77 8.28 2.82
CA SER A 90 -10.31 7.78 4.13
C SER A 90 -11.45 7.29 4.99
N SER A 91 -11.13 6.66 6.11
CA SER A 91 -12.14 6.24 7.10
C SER A 91 -12.92 7.41 7.71
N SER A 92 -12.33 8.61 7.75
CA SER A 92 -13.00 9.81 8.23
C SER A 92 -13.89 10.50 7.17
N ASP A 93 -13.58 10.31 5.89
CA ASP A 93 -14.40 10.72 4.74
C ASP A 93 -14.22 9.71 3.61
N PRO A 94 -15.10 8.69 3.53
CA PRO A 94 -15.00 7.63 2.53
C PRO A 94 -15.34 8.04 1.11
N LYS A 95 -15.82 9.26 0.90
CA LYS A 95 -16.08 9.80 -0.43
C LYS A 95 -14.75 10.17 -1.10
N LEU A 96 -14.57 9.71 -2.35
CA LEU A 96 -13.40 10.06 -3.14
C LEU A 96 -13.38 11.55 -3.46
N GLN A 97 -12.27 12.22 -3.20
CA GLN A 97 -12.09 13.66 -3.38
C GLN A 97 -10.73 13.97 -3.99
N GLN A 98 -10.63 15.13 -4.65
CA GLN A 98 -9.36 15.59 -5.25
C GLN A 98 -8.35 15.93 -4.16
N GLY A 99 -7.12 15.43 -4.28
CA GLY A 99 -6.00 15.81 -3.43
C GLY A 99 -5.41 17.15 -3.82
N GLY A 100 -4.85 17.84 -2.84
CA GLY A 100 -4.07 19.08 -3.08
C GLY A 100 -2.58 18.76 -3.27
N GLY A 101 -1.93 19.50 -4.17
CA GLY A 101 -0.49 19.31 -4.41
C GLY A 101 -0.14 18.02 -5.13
N CYS A 102 1.04 17.49 -4.86
CA CYS A 102 1.61 16.30 -5.49
C CYS A 102 1.77 15.19 -4.45
N VAL A 103 1.19 14.02 -4.70
CA VAL A 103 1.25 12.91 -3.75
C VAL A 103 2.67 12.43 -3.51
N GLY A 104 3.00 12.16 -2.24
CA GLY A 104 4.28 11.61 -1.83
C GLY A 104 5.45 12.61 -1.82
N GLU A 105 5.19 13.91 -1.98
CA GLU A 105 6.25 14.94 -1.96
C GLU A 105 6.51 15.52 -0.57
N THR A 106 5.47 15.61 0.26
CA THR A 106 5.56 16.23 1.59
C THR A 106 4.75 15.44 2.60
N THR A 107 4.77 15.86 3.86
CA THR A 107 3.91 15.31 4.92
C THR A 107 2.50 15.94 4.96
N ASP A 108 2.13 16.70 3.94
CA ASP A 108 0.80 17.33 3.82
C ASP A 108 -0.17 16.47 3.00
N ASP A 109 0.26 15.30 2.54
CA ASP A 109 -0.56 14.32 1.82
C ASP A 109 -0.54 12.93 2.52
N PRO A 110 -1.53 12.06 2.25
CA PRO A 110 -1.66 10.77 2.94
C PRO A 110 -0.44 9.87 2.80
N LEU A 111 0.14 9.82 1.60
CA LEU A 111 1.27 8.95 1.31
C LEU A 111 2.53 9.43 2.00
N GLY A 112 2.85 10.73 1.85
CA GLY A 112 4.03 11.31 2.45
C GLY A 112 3.97 11.33 3.97
N ALA A 113 2.83 11.69 4.57
CA ALA A 113 2.67 11.69 6.03
C ALA A 113 2.82 10.30 6.64
N THR A 114 2.16 9.30 6.05
CA THR A 114 2.23 7.91 6.55
C THR A 114 3.63 7.32 6.37
N PHE A 115 4.29 7.59 5.25
CA PHE A 115 5.65 7.12 5.02
C PHE A 115 6.67 7.77 5.96
N ASP A 116 6.49 9.05 6.32
CA ASP A 116 7.37 9.78 7.23
C ASP A 116 7.42 9.15 8.63
N GLU A 117 6.30 8.60 9.13
CA GLU A 117 6.27 7.89 10.41
C GLU A 117 7.23 6.70 10.47
N VAL A 118 7.52 6.09 9.34
CA VAL A 118 8.47 4.98 9.23
C VAL A 118 9.85 5.48 8.88
N TYR A 119 9.97 6.28 7.82
CA TYR A 119 11.25 6.69 7.25
C TYR A 119 12.08 7.54 8.23
N ASN A 120 11.45 8.47 8.94
CA ASN A 120 12.07 9.33 9.95
C ASN A 120 11.71 8.92 11.39
N GLY A 121 10.85 7.93 11.56
CA GLY A 121 10.38 7.44 12.87
C GLY A 121 11.28 6.39 13.51
N GLN A 122 10.69 5.67 14.46
CA GLN A 122 11.36 4.62 15.24
C GLN A 122 10.67 3.25 15.13
N LEU A 123 9.74 3.08 14.17
CA LEU A 123 8.99 1.84 14.00
C LEU A 123 9.89 0.71 13.50
N PHE A 124 9.54 -0.52 13.84
CA PHE A 124 9.99 -1.69 13.12
C PHE A 124 9.26 -1.73 11.78
N TYR A 125 9.91 -2.29 10.74
CA TYR A 125 9.29 -2.33 9.42
C TYR A 125 9.82 -3.48 8.56
N ALA A 126 9.01 -3.84 7.57
CA ALA A 126 9.41 -4.65 6.43
C ALA A 126 8.92 -3.98 5.14
N VAL A 127 9.84 -3.69 4.23
CA VAL A 127 9.57 -3.22 2.87
C VAL A 127 9.73 -4.39 1.92
N TRP A 128 8.80 -4.58 1.00
CA TRP A 128 8.91 -5.57 -0.08
C TRP A 128 8.52 -4.95 -1.42
N ASN A 129 9.21 -5.40 -2.46
CA ASN A 129 8.91 -4.99 -3.83
C ASN A 129 9.54 -6.00 -4.80
N ASP A 130 8.80 -6.50 -5.76
CA ASP A 130 9.34 -7.43 -6.75
C ASP A 130 10.11 -6.73 -7.88
N GLN A 131 10.17 -5.42 -7.85
CA GLN A 131 10.84 -4.56 -8.84
C GLN A 131 11.65 -3.46 -8.12
N PHE A 132 12.68 -3.82 -7.37
CA PHE A 132 13.64 -2.87 -6.82
C PHE A 132 14.72 -2.57 -7.86
N ASP A 133 14.70 -1.40 -8.45
CA ASP A 133 15.76 -0.98 -9.36
C ASP A 133 17.12 -0.90 -8.65
N GLY A 134 18.18 -1.34 -9.33
CA GLY A 134 19.54 -1.33 -8.80
C GLY A 134 19.82 -2.25 -7.59
N ASN A 135 18.88 -3.11 -7.18
CA ASN A 135 19.06 -4.04 -6.06
C ASN A 135 19.05 -5.52 -6.54
N PRO A 136 20.06 -6.34 -6.18
CA PRO A 136 20.15 -7.72 -6.61
C PRO A 136 19.01 -8.64 -6.15
N ILE A 137 18.23 -8.28 -5.12
CA ILE A 137 17.01 -9.03 -4.76
C ILE A 137 15.85 -8.79 -5.72
N ALA A 138 15.88 -7.73 -6.52
CA ALA A 138 14.79 -7.32 -7.40
C ALA A 138 14.46 -8.31 -8.51
N SER A 139 15.40 -9.12 -8.93
CA SER A 139 15.27 -9.95 -10.13
C SER A 139 14.99 -11.43 -9.84
N LYS A 140 14.45 -11.78 -8.70
CA LYS A 140 13.98 -13.15 -8.44
C LYS A 140 12.70 -13.44 -9.22
N GLY A 141 12.76 -13.27 -10.55
CA GLY A 141 11.67 -13.60 -11.46
C GLY A 141 11.13 -15.03 -11.24
N GLY A 142 10.05 -15.37 -11.89
CA GLY A 142 9.41 -16.68 -11.78
C GLY A 142 8.38 -16.75 -10.66
N SER A 143 8.52 -17.67 -9.73
CA SER A 143 7.54 -17.95 -8.67
C SER A 143 7.51 -16.97 -7.49
N ALA A 144 8.23 -15.86 -7.54
CA ALA A 144 8.14 -14.81 -6.53
C ALA A 144 6.80 -14.05 -6.60
N GLY A 145 6.35 -13.50 -5.48
CA GLY A 145 5.14 -12.69 -5.42
C GLY A 145 5.24 -11.45 -6.34
N HIS A 146 4.13 -11.05 -6.92
CA HIS A 146 3.95 -9.75 -7.56
C HIS A 146 3.25 -8.85 -6.54
N SER A 147 4.02 -8.28 -5.65
CA SER A 147 3.50 -7.50 -4.53
C SER A 147 4.52 -6.45 -4.10
N LYS A 148 4.02 -5.29 -3.69
CA LYS A 148 4.82 -4.15 -3.26
C LYS A 148 4.17 -3.47 -2.06
N GLY A 149 4.99 -3.05 -1.11
CA GLY A 149 4.46 -2.35 0.06
C GLY A 149 5.43 -2.23 1.22
N LEU A 150 4.86 -1.77 2.32
CA LEU A 150 5.52 -1.59 3.60
C LEU A 150 4.56 -2.00 4.71
N LEU A 151 5.06 -2.75 5.68
CA LEU A 151 4.40 -3.02 6.96
C LEU A 151 5.24 -2.40 8.05
N ALA A 152 4.63 -1.62 8.95
CA ALA A 152 5.29 -1.01 10.08
C ALA A 152 4.56 -1.35 11.39
N TRP A 153 5.32 -1.50 12.50
CA TRP A 153 4.75 -1.81 13.80
C TRP A 153 5.62 -1.30 14.95
N ASP A 154 5.00 -1.12 16.11
CA ASP A 154 5.64 -0.72 17.37
C ASP A 154 6.13 -1.91 18.21
N SER A 155 6.60 -1.63 19.44
CA SER A 155 7.05 -2.65 20.40
C SER A 155 5.95 -3.61 20.87
N ASP A 156 4.69 -3.20 20.79
CA ASP A 156 3.52 -4.00 21.17
C ASP A 156 2.96 -4.80 19.99
N GLY A 157 3.46 -4.51 18.77
CA GLY A 157 3.07 -5.18 17.54
C GLY A 157 1.88 -4.52 16.82
N ASN A 158 1.37 -3.38 17.30
CA ASN A 158 0.36 -2.63 16.58
C ASN A 158 1.01 -1.78 15.49
N GLY A 159 0.31 -1.55 14.39
CA GLY A 159 0.91 -0.82 13.29
C GLY A 159 -0.03 -0.57 12.14
N PHE A 160 0.54 -0.53 10.94
CA PHE A 160 -0.21 -0.38 9.71
C PHE A 160 0.50 -1.05 8.53
N VAL A 161 -0.27 -1.40 7.51
CA VAL A 161 0.23 -1.80 6.20
C VAL A 161 0.00 -0.67 5.20
N LEU A 162 0.96 -0.51 4.29
CA LEU A 162 0.88 0.35 3.10
C LEU A 162 1.10 -0.53 1.87
N GLN A 163 0.02 -0.87 1.16
CA GLN A 163 0.08 -1.52 -0.15
C GLN A 163 0.30 -0.47 -1.24
N VAL A 164 1.18 -0.76 -2.18
CA VAL A 164 1.48 0.15 -3.28
C VAL A 164 1.55 -0.60 -4.61
N SER A 165 1.20 0.08 -5.69
CA SER A 165 1.37 -0.48 -7.04
C SER A 165 2.68 -0.08 -7.72
N THR A 166 3.45 0.83 -7.13
CA THR A 166 4.61 1.48 -7.75
C THR A 166 5.86 0.61 -7.70
N PRO A 167 6.52 0.31 -8.83
CA PRO A 167 7.87 -0.26 -8.86
C PRO A 167 8.88 0.64 -8.15
N SER A 168 9.92 0.05 -7.57
CA SER A 168 11.04 0.69 -6.87
C SER A 168 10.68 1.55 -5.65
N TRP A 169 9.41 1.74 -5.32
CA TRP A 169 8.97 2.51 -4.16
C TRP A 169 8.16 1.64 -3.19
N PRO A 170 8.34 1.76 -1.85
CA PRO A 170 9.44 2.45 -1.18
C PRO A 170 10.80 1.81 -1.46
N GLY A 171 11.85 2.63 -1.62
CA GLY A 171 13.22 2.13 -1.84
C GLY A 171 13.86 1.64 -0.54
N SER A 172 13.53 2.27 0.59
CA SER A 172 13.95 1.88 1.95
C SER A 172 12.93 2.37 2.97
N GLY A 173 12.90 1.74 4.13
CA GLY A 173 12.02 2.08 5.25
C GLY A 173 12.61 3.07 6.25
N SER A 174 13.86 3.51 6.12
CA SER A 174 14.51 4.37 7.10
C SER A 174 15.54 5.31 6.51
N SER A 175 15.49 6.60 6.92
CA SER A 175 16.50 7.62 6.61
C SER A 175 17.88 7.31 7.20
N LYS A 176 17.97 6.47 8.22
CA LYS A 176 19.24 6.00 8.81
C LYS A 176 19.93 4.93 7.95
N HIS A 177 19.16 4.21 7.14
CA HIS A 177 19.65 3.13 6.28
C HIS A 177 19.05 3.25 4.86
N PRO A 178 19.27 4.40 4.16
CA PRO A 178 18.67 4.61 2.84
C PRO A 178 19.35 3.71 1.81
N ARG A 179 18.61 3.36 0.76
CA ARG A 179 19.21 2.86 -0.48
C ARG A 179 19.78 4.05 -1.25
N ASN A 180 21.05 3.96 -1.63
CA ASN A 180 21.77 5.09 -2.19
C ASN A 180 21.35 5.52 -3.60
N GLN A 181 20.64 4.67 -4.34
CA GLN A 181 20.29 4.92 -5.75
C GLN A 181 18.82 5.20 -6.00
N ASP A 182 17.95 4.85 -5.06
CA ASP A 182 16.51 5.08 -5.17
C ASP A 182 16.07 6.13 -4.17
N GLY A 183 15.45 7.18 -4.64
CA GLY A 183 14.71 8.10 -3.78
C GLY A 183 13.44 7.43 -3.26
N ASN A 184 12.93 7.94 -2.14
CA ASN A 184 11.67 7.48 -1.56
C ASN A 184 10.51 8.46 -1.81
N THR A 185 10.68 9.44 -2.67
CA THR A 185 9.61 10.30 -3.16
C THR A 185 9.27 9.89 -4.60
N LEU A 186 7.99 9.76 -4.91
CA LEU A 186 7.53 9.46 -6.26
C LEU A 186 8.05 10.50 -7.25
N GLY A 187 8.59 10.08 -8.38
CA GLY A 187 9.32 10.93 -9.30
C GLY A 187 10.80 11.11 -8.99
N CYS A 188 11.28 10.59 -7.86
CA CYS A 188 12.68 10.62 -7.46
C CYS A 188 13.37 9.24 -7.57
N THR A 189 12.72 8.28 -8.18
CA THR A 189 13.28 6.96 -8.53
C THR A 189 13.38 6.81 -10.03
N THR A 190 14.33 6.00 -10.50
CA THR A 190 14.58 5.78 -11.94
C THR A 190 13.55 4.87 -12.60
N ASP A 191 12.80 4.09 -11.84
CA ASP A 191 11.86 3.08 -12.34
C ASP A 191 10.57 3.06 -11.51
N ASN A 192 9.87 4.17 -11.43
CA ASN A 192 8.61 4.25 -10.69
C ASN A 192 7.37 4.37 -11.57
N ASN A 193 7.49 4.22 -12.87
CA ASN A 193 6.37 4.38 -13.81
C ASN A 193 5.55 5.65 -13.55
N ILE A 194 6.25 6.78 -13.39
CA ILE A 194 5.65 8.07 -13.02
C ILE A 194 4.59 8.56 -14.01
N LEU A 195 4.67 8.10 -15.27
CA LEU A 195 3.73 8.48 -16.32
C LEU A 195 2.33 7.91 -16.11
N VAL A 196 2.22 6.74 -15.50
CA VAL A 196 0.99 5.93 -15.43
C VAL A 196 0.22 6.15 -14.13
N SER A 197 -1.06 5.78 -14.13
CA SER A 197 -1.84 5.76 -12.90
C SER A 197 -1.31 4.71 -11.93
N GLN A 198 -1.34 5.03 -10.65
CA GLN A 198 -0.93 4.15 -9.55
C GLN A 198 -1.98 4.16 -8.45
N HIS A 199 -1.97 3.17 -7.55
CA HIS A 199 -2.76 3.22 -6.34
C HIS A 199 -1.92 2.91 -5.10
N PHE A 200 -2.43 3.41 -3.98
CA PHE A 200 -1.88 3.21 -2.65
C PHE A 200 -3.04 2.98 -1.69
N PHE A 201 -2.88 2.05 -0.77
CA PHE A 201 -3.87 1.76 0.26
C PHE A 201 -3.17 1.53 1.59
N ALA A 202 -3.55 2.27 2.62
CA ALA A 202 -3.04 2.09 3.97
C ALA A 202 -4.15 1.67 4.92
N LEU A 203 -3.84 0.76 5.84
CA LEU A 203 -4.77 0.21 6.81
C LEU A 203 -4.09 0.06 8.17
N LYS A 204 -4.72 0.58 9.21
CA LYS A 204 -4.35 0.38 10.61
C LYS A 204 -4.57 -1.07 11.02
N LEU A 205 -3.63 -1.60 11.80
CA LEU A 205 -3.60 -2.99 12.22
C LEU A 205 -3.36 -3.07 13.73
N ASN A 206 -4.08 -3.94 14.40
CA ASN A 206 -3.65 -4.42 15.71
C ASN A 206 -2.59 -5.52 15.55
N LYS A 207 -2.06 -6.04 16.64
CA LYS A 207 -1.03 -7.08 16.63
C LYS A 207 -1.45 -8.33 15.86
N ASP A 208 -2.67 -8.81 16.07
CA ASP A 208 -3.16 -10.03 15.39
C ASP A 208 -3.30 -9.81 13.89
N ASP A 209 -3.72 -8.60 13.47
CA ASP A 209 -3.78 -8.20 12.08
C ASP A 209 -2.38 -8.11 11.44
N VAL A 210 -1.37 -7.59 12.16
CA VAL A 210 0.04 -7.58 11.72
C VAL A 210 0.53 -9.01 11.47
N VAL A 211 0.22 -9.94 12.38
CA VAL A 211 0.53 -11.38 12.22
C VAL A 211 -0.20 -11.96 11.00
N ALA A 212 -1.47 -11.60 10.78
CA ALA A 212 -2.24 -12.05 9.62
C ALA A 212 -1.64 -11.54 8.30
N VAL A 213 -1.26 -10.26 8.24
CA VAL A 213 -0.60 -9.66 7.06
C VAL A 213 0.74 -10.34 6.80
N LEU A 214 1.58 -10.55 7.82
CA LEU A 214 2.87 -11.25 7.66
C LEU A 214 2.69 -12.67 7.12
N ASN A 215 1.71 -13.42 7.63
CA ASN A 215 1.38 -14.75 7.08
C ASN A 215 0.93 -14.66 5.61
N GLY A 216 0.16 -13.65 5.24
CA GLY A 216 -0.22 -13.36 3.86
C GLY A 216 0.99 -13.09 2.97
N LEU A 217 1.94 -12.27 3.43
CA LEU A 217 3.19 -11.94 2.72
C LEU A 217 4.08 -13.18 2.52
N VAL A 218 4.21 -14.02 3.55
CA VAL A 218 4.92 -15.30 3.45
C VAL A 218 4.23 -16.23 2.45
N ASN A 219 2.91 -16.36 2.51
CA ASN A 219 2.13 -17.16 1.56
C ASN A 219 2.31 -16.67 0.12
N ALA A 220 2.27 -15.37 -0.11
CA ALA A 220 2.46 -14.74 -1.41
C ALA A 220 3.91 -14.82 -1.93
N SER A 221 4.89 -15.22 -1.13
CA SER A 221 6.31 -15.27 -1.49
C SER A 221 6.87 -13.90 -1.89
N VAL A 222 6.58 -12.85 -1.11
CA VAL A 222 7.01 -11.48 -1.43
C VAL A 222 8.53 -11.34 -1.51
N VAL A 223 9.01 -10.42 -2.33
CA VAL A 223 10.43 -10.16 -2.55
C VAL A 223 10.94 -9.13 -1.55
N THR A 224 11.74 -9.58 -0.61
CA THR A 224 12.47 -8.75 0.37
C THR A 224 13.65 -9.53 0.92
N ASP A 225 14.49 -8.89 1.72
CA ASP A 225 15.61 -9.55 2.41
C ASP A 225 15.67 -9.11 3.88
N PRO A 226 15.27 -9.99 4.82
CA PRO A 226 15.28 -9.70 6.26
C PRO A 226 16.66 -9.39 6.85
N THR A 227 17.74 -9.59 6.10
CA THR A 227 19.11 -9.29 6.53
C THR A 227 19.58 -7.89 6.14
N GLN A 228 18.80 -7.17 5.33
CA GLN A 228 19.14 -5.82 4.84
C GLN A 228 18.34 -4.75 5.60
N LEU A 229 19.02 -3.99 6.43
CA LEU A 229 18.41 -2.89 7.22
C LEU A 229 17.64 -1.84 6.38
N PRO A 230 18.04 -1.48 5.14
CA PRO A 230 17.21 -0.62 4.33
C PRO A 230 15.80 -1.18 4.08
N LEU A 231 15.66 -2.51 4.00
CA LEU A 231 14.41 -3.18 3.70
C LEU A 231 13.67 -3.67 4.94
N VAL A 232 14.39 -4.15 5.96
CA VAL A 232 13.78 -4.77 7.13
C VAL A 232 14.49 -4.34 8.41
N ASN A 233 13.75 -3.68 9.30
CA ASN A 233 14.15 -3.46 10.70
C ASN A 233 13.27 -4.34 11.58
N ASN A 234 13.78 -5.52 11.94
CA ASN A 234 13.02 -6.53 12.68
C ASN A 234 13.11 -6.33 14.18
N GLY A 235 11.98 -6.32 14.87
CA GLY A 235 11.88 -6.19 16.32
C GLY A 235 10.45 -6.35 16.84
N GLY A 236 10.19 -5.92 18.07
CA GLY A 236 8.90 -6.04 18.71
C GLY A 236 8.60 -7.47 19.21
N PRO A 237 7.34 -7.96 19.18
CA PRO A 237 6.95 -9.27 19.70
C PRO A 237 7.65 -10.44 18.99
N GLU A 238 7.97 -11.51 19.72
CA GLU A 238 8.74 -12.65 19.22
C GLU A 238 8.06 -13.40 18.05
N ASP A 239 6.74 -13.51 18.08
CA ASP A 239 5.94 -14.13 17.02
C ASP A 239 6.02 -13.33 15.71
N ILE A 240 5.96 -12.01 15.77
CA ILE A 240 6.18 -11.11 14.64
C ILE A 240 7.62 -11.26 14.11
N GLN A 241 8.62 -11.21 15.00
CA GLN A 241 10.02 -11.37 14.61
C GLN A 241 10.29 -12.69 13.88
N ALA A 242 9.65 -13.78 14.30
CA ALA A 242 9.78 -15.10 13.68
C ALA A 242 9.20 -15.13 12.26
N LEU A 243 8.05 -14.51 12.04
CA LEU A 243 7.42 -14.38 10.72
C LEU A 243 8.24 -13.50 9.78
N VAL A 244 8.75 -12.37 10.26
CA VAL A 244 9.63 -11.47 9.48
C VAL A 244 10.86 -12.20 8.97
N LYS A 245 11.51 -13.06 9.77
CA LYS A 245 12.64 -13.90 9.35
C LYS A 245 12.27 -14.91 8.24
N SER A 246 10.99 -15.15 8.03
CA SER A 246 10.47 -16.05 6.99
C SER A 246 10.15 -15.34 5.67
N LEU A 247 10.14 -14.01 5.64
CA LEU A 247 9.93 -13.21 4.43
C LEU A 247 11.07 -13.44 3.41
N GLY A 248 10.80 -13.17 2.15
CA GLY A 248 11.75 -13.34 1.05
C GLY A 248 12.04 -14.79 0.67
N LYS A 249 11.37 -15.76 1.31
CA LYS A 249 11.47 -17.19 0.98
C LYS A 249 10.32 -17.60 0.07
N HIS A 250 10.59 -18.54 -0.83
CA HIS A 250 9.54 -19.11 -1.67
C HIS A 250 8.64 -20.04 -0.86
N SER A 251 7.35 -19.74 -0.82
CA SER A 251 6.32 -20.62 -0.24
C SER A 251 5.97 -21.75 -1.22
N ARG A 252 5.83 -22.96 -0.71
CA ARG A 252 5.35 -24.14 -1.47
C ARG A 252 3.85 -24.32 -1.36
N ASN A 253 3.17 -23.39 -0.69
CA ASN A 253 1.72 -23.47 -0.51
C ASN A 253 1.00 -23.31 -1.87
N LYS A 254 -0.18 -23.95 -1.97
CA LYS A 254 -1.05 -23.88 -3.14
C LYS A 254 -2.47 -23.41 -2.78
N THR A 255 -2.71 -23.08 -1.53
CA THR A 255 -4.03 -22.69 -1.04
C THR A 255 -4.07 -21.20 -0.80
N ALA A 256 -5.01 -20.50 -1.45
CA ALA A 256 -5.33 -19.12 -1.14
C ALA A 256 -5.98 -19.03 0.26
N THR A 257 -5.75 -17.93 0.96
CA THR A 257 -6.34 -17.68 2.27
C THR A 257 -7.19 -16.42 2.25
N VAL A 258 -8.27 -16.42 3.01
CA VAL A 258 -9.10 -15.25 3.31
C VAL A 258 -9.11 -15.08 4.81
N VAL A 259 -8.72 -13.90 5.29
CA VAL A 259 -8.70 -13.56 6.71
C VAL A 259 -9.45 -12.24 6.90
N LYS A 260 -10.46 -12.24 7.77
CA LYS A 260 -11.15 -11.02 8.16
C LYS A 260 -10.34 -10.33 9.26
N LEU A 261 -9.83 -9.14 8.98
CA LEU A 261 -9.09 -8.30 9.91
C LEU A 261 -10.03 -7.63 10.91
N SER A 262 -9.48 -7.12 12.01
CA SER A 262 -10.25 -6.47 13.08
C SER A 262 -11.05 -5.25 12.61
N SER A 263 -10.57 -4.58 11.56
CA SER A 263 -11.26 -3.47 10.87
C SER A 263 -12.48 -3.90 10.06
N GLY A 264 -12.69 -5.21 9.86
CA GLY A 264 -13.70 -5.77 8.96
C GLY A 264 -13.22 -5.94 7.53
N VAL A 265 -12.04 -5.42 7.15
CA VAL A 265 -11.41 -5.64 5.84
C VAL A 265 -11.04 -7.12 5.68
N GLU A 266 -11.32 -7.70 4.53
CA GLU A 266 -10.87 -9.05 4.21
C GLU A 266 -9.54 -9.02 3.47
N LEU A 267 -8.56 -9.73 4.01
CA LEU A 267 -7.25 -9.95 3.41
C LEU A 267 -7.26 -11.27 2.66
N ILE A 268 -7.14 -11.21 1.35
CA ILE A 268 -6.96 -12.39 0.49
C ILE A 268 -5.48 -12.51 0.14
N SER A 269 -4.88 -13.68 0.35
CA SER A 269 -3.52 -13.98 -0.07
C SER A 269 -3.50 -15.15 -1.05
N LYS A 270 -2.98 -14.89 -2.27
CA LYS A 270 -2.74 -15.88 -3.31
C LYS A 270 -1.29 -16.37 -3.25
N PRO A 271 -1.04 -17.67 -3.08
CA PRO A 271 0.30 -18.22 -3.22
C PRO A 271 0.71 -18.36 -4.68
N SER A 272 2.02 -18.31 -4.94
CA SER A 272 2.57 -18.50 -6.29
C SER A 272 2.37 -19.92 -6.84
N GLY A 273 2.22 -20.92 -5.97
CA GLY A 273 1.92 -22.30 -6.37
C GLY A 273 0.47 -22.56 -6.80
N LEU A 274 -0.43 -21.60 -6.65
CA LEU A 274 -1.83 -21.68 -7.10
C LEU A 274 -1.92 -21.02 -8.49
N HIS A 275 -1.92 -21.84 -9.54
CA HIS A 275 -1.80 -21.41 -10.94
C HIS A 275 -3.15 -21.06 -11.55
N VAL A 276 -3.78 -20.00 -11.07
CA VAL A 276 -5.11 -19.54 -11.51
C VAL A 276 -5.13 -18.05 -11.84
N PRO A 277 -6.02 -17.57 -12.70
CA PRO A 277 -6.22 -16.15 -12.97
C PRO A 277 -6.57 -15.39 -11.68
N PRO A 278 -5.83 -14.32 -11.33
CA PRO A 278 -5.93 -13.70 -10.01
C PRO A 278 -7.30 -13.12 -9.68
N TRP A 279 -7.89 -12.34 -10.59
CA TRP A 279 -9.15 -11.65 -10.30
C TRP A 279 -10.36 -12.59 -10.35
N GLN A 280 -10.30 -13.66 -11.17
CA GLN A 280 -11.28 -14.73 -11.13
C GLN A 280 -11.20 -15.50 -9.81
N MET A 281 -9.99 -15.70 -9.27
CA MET A 281 -9.81 -16.30 -7.93
C MET A 281 -10.44 -15.40 -6.85
N VAL A 282 -10.21 -14.08 -6.89
CA VAL A 282 -10.83 -13.15 -5.94
C VAL A 282 -12.36 -13.23 -6.02
N SER A 283 -12.93 -13.22 -7.22
CA SER A 283 -14.37 -13.39 -7.41
C SER A 283 -14.87 -14.70 -6.78
N ALA A 284 -14.18 -15.83 -7.00
CA ALA A 284 -14.57 -17.12 -6.45
C ALA A 284 -14.49 -17.17 -4.91
N LEU A 285 -13.48 -16.52 -4.32
CA LEU A 285 -13.31 -16.42 -2.86
C LEU A 285 -14.32 -15.46 -2.20
N LEU A 286 -14.95 -14.61 -3.00
CA LEU A 286 -16.09 -13.76 -2.62
C LEU A 286 -17.43 -14.38 -3.09
N ASP A 287 -17.58 -15.71 -2.98
CA ASP A 287 -18.77 -16.46 -3.29
C ASP A 287 -19.31 -16.29 -4.73
N GLY A 288 -18.38 -16.05 -5.68
CA GLY A 288 -18.72 -15.83 -7.09
C GLY A 288 -19.22 -14.42 -7.39
N GLU A 289 -18.97 -13.45 -6.51
CA GLU A 289 -19.32 -12.05 -6.73
C GLU A 289 -18.71 -11.55 -8.05
N PRO A 290 -19.50 -11.01 -8.99
CA PRO A 290 -18.97 -10.47 -10.21
C PRO A 290 -18.20 -9.17 -9.94
N LEU A 291 -17.10 -8.97 -10.68
CA LEU A 291 -16.16 -7.88 -10.45
C LEU A 291 -15.95 -7.04 -11.70
N ARG A 292 -15.58 -5.77 -11.49
CA ARG A 292 -14.95 -4.91 -12.48
C ARG A 292 -13.60 -4.45 -11.91
N ALA A 293 -12.52 -4.64 -12.69
CA ALA A 293 -11.16 -4.33 -12.23
C ALA A 293 -10.39 -3.51 -13.27
N ALA A 294 -9.59 -2.55 -12.81
CA ALA A 294 -8.58 -1.85 -13.57
C ALA A 294 -7.20 -2.35 -13.11
N THR A 295 -6.39 -2.83 -14.05
CA THR A 295 -5.06 -3.37 -13.75
C THR A 295 -4.06 -2.99 -14.83
N TRP A 296 -2.77 -3.27 -14.64
CA TRP A 296 -1.83 -3.33 -15.76
C TRP A 296 -2.27 -4.49 -16.67
N TRP A 297 -2.94 -4.15 -17.77
CA TRP A 297 -3.51 -5.11 -18.70
C TRP A 297 -2.73 -5.07 -20.01
N GLU A 298 -1.76 -5.97 -20.13
CA GLU A 298 -0.78 -6.14 -21.20
C GLU A 298 -0.56 -7.63 -21.49
N THR A 299 0.07 -7.93 -22.61
CA THR A 299 0.39 -9.31 -23.02
C THR A 299 1.21 -10.07 -21.95
N PRO A 300 0.81 -11.28 -21.56
CA PRO A 300 -0.36 -12.06 -22.03
C PRO A 300 -1.65 -11.64 -21.28
N GLU A 301 -2.54 -10.96 -21.99
CA GLU A 301 -3.77 -10.43 -21.40
C GLU A 301 -4.75 -11.54 -21.06
N ILE A 302 -5.37 -11.42 -19.88
CA ILE A 302 -6.59 -12.16 -19.56
C ILE A 302 -7.76 -11.23 -19.94
N PRO A 303 -8.64 -11.61 -20.89
CA PRO A 303 -9.78 -10.78 -21.30
C PRO A 303 -10.84 -10.68 -20.21
N SER A 304 -11.82 -9.85 -20.40
CA SER A 304 -13.04 -9.91 -19.58
C SER A 304 -13.67 -11.29 -19.68
N THR A 305 -14.26 -11.75 -18.58
CA THR A 305 -14.96 -13.04 -18.53
C THR A 305 -16.42 -12.87 -18.14
N THR A 306 -17.25 -13.79 -18.58
CA THR A 306 -18.65 -13.91 -18.17
C THR A 306 -18.81 -15.09 -17.20
N ALA A 307 -19.96 -15.23 -16.56
CA ALA A 307 -20.27 -16.40 -15.74
C ALA A 307 -20.32 -17.73 -16.55
N ALA A 308 -20.36 -17.64 -17.88
CA ALA A 308 -20.33 -18.79 -18.80
C ALA A 308 -18.92 -19.12 -19.30
N THR A 309 -17.93 -18.25 -19.12
CA THR A 309 -16.54 -18.45 -19.56
C THR A 309 -15.96 -19.70 -18.87
N LYS A 310 -15.43 -20.63 -19.68
CA LYS A 310 -14.75 -21.83 -19.16
C LYS A 310 -13.31 -21.50 -18.82
N ILE A 311 -12.96 -21.59 -17.56
CA ILE A 311 -11.61 -21.39 -17.07
C ILE A 311 -10.94 -22.75 -16.90
N GLY A 312 -10.00 -23.08 -17.79
CA GLY A 312 -9.26 -24.34 -17.73
C GLY A 312 -8.08 -24.28 -16.75
N CYS A 313 -7.49 -23.10 -16.54
CA CYS A 313 -6.48 -22.86 -15.52
C CYS A 313 -7.16 -22.58 -14.16
N TRP A 314 -7.67 -23.65 -13.53
CA TRP A 314 -8.46 -23.55 -12.31
C TRP A 314 -8.13 -24.63 -11.30
N ASP A 315 -8.21 -24.30 -10.03
CA ASP A 315 -8.06 -25.25 -8.93
C ASP A 315 -9.46 -25.66 -8.43
N PRO A 316 -9.76 -26.98 -8.37
CA PRO A 316 -11.05 -27.47 -7.91
C PRO A 316 -11.44 -27.11 -6.47
N SER A 317 -10.48 -26.73 -5.64
CA SER A 317 -10.74 -26.26 -4.26
C SER A 317 -11.39 -24.87 -4.21
N LEU A 318 -11.32 -24.10 -5.29
CA LEU A 318 -11.97 -22.81 -5.41
C LEU A 318 -13.41 -22.98 -5.89
N GLY A 319 -14.30 -22.12 -5.39
CA GLY A 319 -15.66 -21.99 -5.91
C GLY A 319 -15.71 -21.57 -7.38
N LYS A 320 -16.90 -21.45 -7.94
CA LYS A 320 -17.09 -20.94 -9.30
C LYS A 320 -16.95 -19.40 -9.28
N PRO A 321 -16.10 -18.79 -10.12
CA PRO A 321 -16.04 -17.35 -10.22
C PRO A 321 -17.27 -16.77 -10.94
N GLY A 322 -17.65 -15.56 -10.57
CA GLY A 322 -18.54 -14.71 -11.34
C GLY A 322 -17.86 -14.09 -12.58
N ALA A 323 -18.54 -13.19 -13.23
CA ALA A 323 -17.96 -12.39 -14.31
C ALA A 323 -16.88 -11.46 -13.78
N VAL A 324 -15.81 -11.26 -14.56
CA VAL A 324 -14.78 -10.25 -14.28
C VAL A 324 -14.59 -9.36 -15.50
N ALA A 325 -15.03 -8.11 -15.41
CA ALA A 325 -14.83 -7.11 -16.45
C ALA A 325 -13.50 -6.38 -16.23
N VAL A 326 -12.69 -6.24 -17.28
CA VAL A 326 -11.44 -5.47 -17.26
C VAL A 326 -11.71 -4.08 -17.79
N ALA A 327 -11.63 -3.07 -16.92
CA ALA A 327 -11.82 -1.68 -17.29
C ALA A 327 -10.63 -1.19 -18.13
N THR A 328 -10.91 -0.56 -19.28
CA THR A 328 -9.90 0.03 -20.18
C THR A 328 -9.95 1.56 -20.18
N THR A 329 -11.06 2.13 -19.72
CA THR A 329 -11.18 3.56 -19.42
C THR A 329 -11.98 3.77 -18.13
N GLY A 330 -11.80 4.93 -17.53
CA GLY A 330 -12.54 5.42 -16.38
C GLY A 330 -12.89 6.90 -16.53
N THR A 331 -13.40 7.50 -15.46
CA THR A 331 -13.78 8.92 -15.46
C THR A 331 -13.43 9.57 -14.13
N TRP A 332 -13.00 10.83 -14.18
CA TRP A 332 -12.82 11.66 -13.01
C TRP A 332 -13.13 13.11 -13.36
N ASP A 333 -14.00 13.75 -12.60
CA ASP A 333 -14.40 15.15 -12.79
C ASP A 333 -14.71 15.49 -14.27
N GLY A 334 -15.49 14.62 -14.91
CA GLY A 334 -15.87 14.76 -16.32
C GLY A 334 -14.79 14.41 -17.35
N ASN A 335 -13.57 14.08 -16.93
CA ASN A 335 -12.47 13.69 -17.82
C ASN A 335 -12.39 12.18 -17.97
N THR A 336 -12.06 11.71 -19.17
CA THR A 336 -11.77 10.29 -19.41
C THR A 336 -10.36 9.95 -18.92
N ILE A 337 -10.24 8.83 -18.21
CA ILE A 337 -8.96 8.29 -17.72
C ILE A 337 -8.66 7.02 -18.49
N GLY A 338 -7.44 6.90 -19.06
CA GLY A 338 -6.93 5.64 -19.60
C GLY A 338 -6.58 4.66 -18.47
N LEU A 339 -7.09 3.42 -18.60
CA LEU A 339 -6.90 2.35 -17.61
C LEU A 339 -6.27 1.09 -18.20
N GLN A 340 -5.82 1.12 -19.45
CA GLN A 340 -5.03 0.03 -20.03
C GLN A 340 -3.60 0.01 -19.46
N GLY A 341 -2.94 -1.14 -19.49
CA GLY A 341 -1.52 -1.27 -19.19
C GLY A 341 -0.64 -0.50 -20.16
N GLY A 342 0.68 -0.58 -19.94
CA GLY A 342 1.69 0.07 -20.77
C GLY A 342 2.34 1.28 -20.10
N ALA A 343 3.66 1.39 -20.23
CA ALA A 343 4.44 2.52 -19.72
C ALA A 343 4.30 3.75 -20.64
N ILE A 344 3.09 4.23 -20.79
CA ILE A 344 2.71 5.36 -21.65
C ILE A 344 1.93 6.42 -20.85
N PRO A 345 1.89 7.68 -21.31
CA PRO A 345 1.23 8.76 -20.57
C PRO A 345 -0.25 8.53 -20.24
N ASN A 346 -0.95 7.67 -20.97
CA ASN A 346 -2.35 7.30 -20.71
C ASN A 346 -2.48 5.90 -20.08
N GLY A 347 -1.39 5.34 -19.57
CA GLY A 347 -1.35 3.99 -19.01
C GLY A 347 -1.81 3.91 -17.56
N ASN A 348 -2.04 2.68 -17.11
CA ASN A 348 -2.45 2.36 -15.76
C ASN A 348 -1.61 1.22 -15.18
N HIS A 349 -1.10 1.43 -13.96
CA HIS A 349 -0.43 0.39 -13.18
C HIS A 349 -1.16 0.14 -11.84
N ALA A 350 -2.24 0.84 -11.55
CA ALA A 350 -3.11 0.52 -10.41
C ALA A 350 -3.75 -0.86 -10.58
N LYS A 351 -4.06 -1.54 -9.48
CA LYS A 351 -4.79 -2.79 -9.42
C LYS A 351 -5.95 -2.60 -8.44
N ILE A 352 -7.02 -2.02 -8.94
CA ILE A 352 -8.21 -1.69 -8.17
C ILE A 352 -9.44 -2.34 -8.79
N GLY A 353 -10.42 -2.67 -7.98
CA GLY A 353 -11.65 -3.27 -8.46
C GLY A 353 -12.84 -2.96 -7.56
N VAL A 354 -14.01 -3.27 -8.09
CA VAL A 354 -15.27 -3.22 -7.36
C VAL A 354 -16.12 -4.44 -7.66
N SER A 355 -16.99 -4.80 -6.73
CA SER A 355 -18.09 -5.73 -7.00
C SER A 355 -19.09 -5.10 -7.98
N THR A 356 -19.77 -5.94 -8.77
CA THR A 356 -20.83 -5.49 -9.69
C THR A 356 -22.14 -6.27 -9.49
N GLY A 357 -22.21 -7.09 -8.44
CA GLY A 357 -23.39 -7.82 -8.00
C GLY A 357 -24.13 -7.13 -6.87
N THR A 358 -24.21 -7.80 -5.72
CA THR A 358 -25.04 -7.34 -4.59
C THR A 358 -24.26 -6.65 -3.47
N HIS A 359 -22.94 -6.84 -3.43
CA HIS A 359 -22.09 -6.26 -2.39
C HIS A 359 -21.53 -4.88 -2.79
N THR A 360 -21.00 -4.17 -1.81
CA THR A 360 -20.38 -2.84 -1.97
C THR A 360 -18.88 -2.89 -1.72
N TYR A 361 -18.22 -3.86 -2.36
CA TYR A 361 -16.78 -4.07 -2.19
C TYR A 361 -15.95 -3.13 -3.05
N ALA A 362 -15.02 -2.40 -2.42
CA ALA A 362 -13.85 -1.82 -3.06
C ALA A 362 -12.65 -2.74 -2.81
N ILE A 363 -11.88 -3.04 -3.85
CA ILE A 363 -10.81 -4.06 -3.82
C ILE A 363 -9.49 -3.42 -4.25
N PHE A 364 -8.46 -3.54 -3.42
CA PHE A 364 -7.10 -3.07 -3.70
C PHE A 364 -6.17 -4.27 -3.75
N GLY A 365 -5.51 -4.48 -4.89
CA GLY A 365 -4.74 -5.70 -5.12
C GLY A 365 -3.34 -5.46 -5.66
N ASP A 366 -2.54 -6.51 -5.63
CA ASP A 366 -1.17 -6.50 -6.16
C ASP A 366 -1.10 -6.92 -7.63
N MET A 367 -2.09 -7.71 -8.10
CA MET A 367 -1.90 -8.57 -9.26
C MET A 367 -2.57 -8.04 -10.52
N ASN A 368 -1.86 -8.18 -11.63
CA ASN A 368 -2.36 -7.83 -12.95
C ASN A 368 -3.34 -8.88 -13.49
N GLN A 369 -4.24 -8.48 -14.37
CA GLN A 369 -5.08 -9.38 -15.15
C GLN A 369 -4.28 -9.91 -16.38
N GLN A 370 -3.22 -10.65 -16.07
CA GLN A 370 -2.28 -11.24 -17.03
C GLN A 370 -2.03 -12.72 -16.73
N GLY A 371 -1.92 -13.54 -17.76
CA GLY A 371 -1.69 -14.98 -17.63
C GLY A 371 -2.48 -15.77 -18.65
N ALA A 372 -3.03 -16.93 -18.25
CA ALA A 372 -3.81 -17.80 -19.11
C ALA A 372 -5.15 -18.18 -18.47
N ILE A 373 -6.21 -18.11 -19.25
CA ILE A 373 -7.53 -18.66 -18.88
C ILE A 373 -7.55 -20.18 -19.06
N THR A 374 -6.90 -20.66 -20.13
CA THR A 374 -6.89 -22.10 -20.51
C THR A 374 -5.53 -22.45 -21.11
N GLY A 375 -5.30 -23.74 -21.30
CA GLY A 375 -4.14 -24.26 -22.04
C GLY A 375 -3.03 -24.81 -21.15
N PRO A 376 -1.87 -25.15 -21.72
CA PRO A 376 -0.81 -25.86 -21.00
C PRO A 376 0.06 -24.95 -20.10
N LYS A 377 -0.11 -23.64 -20.19
CA LYS A 377 0.73 -22.66 -19.47
C LYS A 377 -0.05 -21.96 -18.34
N CYS A 378 -0.74 -22.73 -17.50
CA CYS A 378 -1.48 -22.17 -16.36
C CYS A 378 -0.59 -21.49 -15.31
N ASP A 379 0.71 -21.70 -15.31
CA ASP A 379 1.70 -21.06 -14.46
C ASP A 379 2.28 -19.77 -15.05
N SER A 380 1.79 -19.34 -16.22
CA SER A 380 2.33 -18.16 -16.91
C SER A 380 1.96 -16.84 -16.22
N SER A 381 2.88 -15.88 -16.26
CA SER A 381 2.67 -14.51 -15.75
C SER A 381 2.09 -14.48 -14.33
N GLN A 382 1.00 -13.73 -14.11
CA GLN A 382 0.39 -13.54 -12.79
C GLN A 382 -0.29 -14.80 -12.23
N ASN A 383 -0.68 -15.73 -13.09
CA ASN A 383 -1.21 -17.01 -12.61
C ASN A 383 -0.19 -17.77 -11.74
N GLY A 384 1.10 -17.74 -12.11
CA GLY A 384 2.19 -18.39 -11.38
C GLY A 384 2.84 -17.54 -10.30
N ARG A 385 2.28 -16.36 -9.99
CA ARG A 385 2.79 -15.45 -8.96
C ARG A 385 1.85 -15.36 -7.77
N GLY A 386 2.38 -14.98 -6.62
CA GLY A 386 1.62 -14.66 -5.43
C GLY A 386 1.30 -13.17 -5.32
N GLY A 387 0.37 -12.81 -4.46
CA GLY A 387 0.00 -11.42 -4.18
C GLY A 387 -1.13 -11.33 -3.17
N LEU A 388 -1.41 -10.12 -2.73
CA LEU A 388 -2.44 -9.82 -1.74
C LEU A 388 -3.55 -8.96 -2.36
N PHE A 389 -4.75 -9.08 -1.76
CA PHE A 389 -5.89 -8.20 -2.05
C PHE A 389 -6.55 -7.83 -0.73
N TYR A 390 -6.93 -6.56 -0.61
CA TYR A 390 -7.71 -6.02 0.50
C TYR A 390 -9.10 -5.68 -0.01
N VAL A 391 -10.12 -6.29 0.60
CA VAL A 391 -11.53 -6.10 0.24
C VAL A 391 -12.19 -5.28 1.33
N VAL A 392 -12.62 -4.09 0.98
CA VAL A 392 -13.24 -3.12 1.89
C VAL A 392 -14.73 -3.04 1.58
N ASP A 393 -15.58 -3.42 2.53
CA ASP A 393 -17.03 -3.25 2.42
C ASP A 393 -17.41 -1.87 2.97
N ASN A 394 -17.52 -0.89 2.06
CA ASN A 394 -17.90 0.48 2.36
C ASN A 394 -18.58 1.11 1.15
N GLU A 395 -19.85 1.43 1.26
CA GLU A 395 -20.67 1.92 0.15
C GLU A 395 -20.13 3.22 -0.48
N GLN A 396 -19.67 4.17 0.32
CA GLN A 396 -19.18 5.45 -0.22
C GLN A 396 -17.85 5.29 -0.96
N LEU A 397 -16.92 4.51 -0.39
CA LEU A 397 -15.66 4.16 -1.05
C LEU A 397 -15.92 3.36 -2.33
N PHE A 398 -16.79 2.35 -2.26
CA PHE A 398 -17.23 1.56 -3.41
C PHE A 398 -17.75 2.47 -4.53
N ASN A 399 -18.66 3.40 -4.23
CA ASN A 399 -19.21 4.32 -5.22
C ASN A 399 -18.11 5.18 -5.86
N GLY A 400 -17.17 5.73 -5.08
CA GLY A 400 -16.06 6.51 -5.60
C GLY A 400 -15.13 5.69 -6.50
N VAL A 401 -14.75 4.47 -6.10
CA VAL A 401 -13.89 3.59 -6.92
C VAL A 401 -14.63 3.08 -8.15
N ARG A 402 -15.93 2.74 -8.03
CA ARG A 402 -16.76 2.37 -9.18
C ARG A 402 -16.81 3.47 -10.24
N ASP A 403 -17.08 4.70 -9.82
CA ASP A 403 -17.20 5.85 -10.72
C ASP A 403 -15.83 6.14 -11.38
N LEU A 404 -14.73 5.99 -10.65
CA LEU A 404 -13.37 6.16 -11.17
C LEU A 404 -13.02 5.17 -12.29
N ILE A 405 -13.49 3.91 -12.19
CA ILE A 405 -13.19 2.87 -13.19
C ILE A 405 -14.36 2.56 -14.13
N GLN A 406 -15.44 3.37 -14.06
CA GLN A 406 -16.59 3.22 -14.93
C GLN A 406 -16.28 3.81 -16.33
N GLY A 407 -16.36 2.98 -17.36
CA GLY A 407 -16.09 3.36 -18.75
C GLY A 407 -16.07 2.13 -19.64
N ALA A 408 -15.29 2.16 -20.71
CA ALA A 408 -15.11 0.98 -21.57
C ALA A 408 -14.47 -0.20 -20.83
N ALA A 409 -14.73 -1.38 -21.31
CA ALA A 409 -14.10 -2.62 -20.83
C ALA A 409 -13.53 -3.41 -22.01
N ALA A 410 -12.52 -4.24 -21.72
CA ALA A 410 -12.02 -5.21 -22.66
C ALA A 410 -13.14 -6.16 -23.11
N PRO A 411 -13.11 -6.64 -24.36
CA PRO A 411 -14.08 -7.64 -24.83
C PRO A 411 -14.11 -8.88 -23.92
N ALA A 412 -15.29 -9.44 -23.72
CA ALA A 412 -15.45 -10.69 -22.98
C ALA A 412 -15.19 -11.89 -23.91
N GLN A 413 -14.55 -12.92 -23.37
CA GLN A 413 -14.31 -14.20 -24.02
C GLN A 413 -15.36 -15.24 -23.60
#